data_4c1dd082e1d0cacf499bc7880d2b2639
#
_entry.id   4c1dd082e1d0cacf499bc7880d2b2639
#
_cell.length_a   1.000
_cell.length_b   1.000
_cell.length_c   1.000
_cell.angle_alpha   90.00
_cell.angle_beta   90.00
_cell.angle_gamma   90.00
#
_symmetry.space_group_name_H-M   'P 1'
#
loop_
_entity.id
_entity.type
_entity.pdbx_description
1 polymer ?
#
loop_
_entity_poly.entity_id
_entity_poly.type
_entity_poly.pdbx_seq_one_letter_code
_entity_poly.pdbx_strand_id
1 'polypeptide(L)'
;MSGQTEQGKGQPLSFRRYKDGDHAPGAWQQEIFDADHSHKCPTYIQSTPPCQGSCPAGEDIRGYLNIVRGIEKPPAGTTWQEYAFRRLTDANPFPSVMGRVCPAPCESGCNRNQVEDTVGINSVEHCLGDYGIANKIAYPKPAATTGKRVAVIGAGPAGLACAYQLAKMGHEVTIFDDHAELGGMMRYGIPGFRTPRAILDAEIQRILDLGIKTHLNCRIGTDITMDEINASFHAVFLGMGAQSGRPLPVPGATAPNVVTATSFLRAFNDGRMRHVGKRVVVVGGQTVSGATIGYDTSILTLDLP
;
A
#
# COMPACT_ATOMS: atom_id res chain seq x y z
N MET A 1 -22.29 -45.89 11.53
CA MET A 1 -21.78 -45.52 10.21
C MET A 1 -20.97 -44.25 10.42
N SER A 2 -19.65 -44.40 10.43
CA SER A 2 -18.69 -43.33 10.68
C SER A 2 -18.58 -42.46 9.45
N GLY A 3 -19.16 -41.26 9.50
CA GLY A 3 -18.91 -40.21 8.54
C GLY A 3 -17.50 -39.68 8.76
N GLN A 4 -16.55 -40.08 7.93
CA GLN A 4 -15.27 -39.42 7.84
C GLN A 4 -15.53 -38.03 7.27
N THR A 5 -15.41 -37.00 8.11
CA THR A 5 -15.25 -35.63 7.65
C THR A 5 -13.98 -35.61 6.82
N GLU A 6 -14.10 -35.40 5.51
CA GLU A 6 -13.00 -35.06 4.66
C GLU A 6 -12.35 -33.79 5.25
N GLN A 7 -11.23 -34.00 5.95
CA GLN A 7 -10.33 -32.92 6.24
C GLN A 7 -9.92 -32.32 4.90
N GLY A 8 -10.49 -31.17 4.60
CA GLY A 8 -10.17 -30.42 3.40
C GLY A 8 -8.66 -30.31 3.30
N LYS A 9 -8.11 -30.80 2.19
CA LYS A 9 -6.70 -30.60 1.81
C LYS A 9 -6.39 -29.15 2.05
N GLY A 10 -5.53 -28.89 3.03
CA GLY A 10 -5.19 -27.54 3.45
C GLY A 10 -4.82 -26.72 2.23
N GLN A 11 -5.63 -25.72 1.92
CA GLN A 11 -5.24 -24.71 0.97
C GLN A 11 -3.93 -24.13 1.48
N PRO A 12 -2.94 -23.94 0.60
CA PRO A 12 -1.70 -23.30 1.02
C PRO A 12 -2.07 -22.00 1.74
N LEU A 13 -1.52 -21.78 2.94
CA LEU A 13 -1.75 -20.59 3.75
C LEU A 13 -1.46 -19.38 2.87
N SER A 14 -2.48 -18.86 2.21
CA SER A 14 -2.41 -17.57 1.57
C SER A 14 -2.59 -16.56 2.68
N PHE A 15 -1.65 -15.66 2.86
CA PHE A 15 -1.76 -14.51 3.75
C PHE A 15 -2.78 -13.50 3.20
N ARG A 16 -3.94 -14.01 2.82
CA ARG A 16 -4.96 -13.19 2.20
C ARG A 16 -5.57 -12.24 3.21
N ARG A 17 -5.83 -11.05 2.73
CA ARG A 17 -6.76 -10.13 3.37
C ARG A 17 -8.04 -10.90 3.69
N TYR A 18 -8.43 -10.86 4.95
CA TYR A 18 -9.75 -11.30 5.37
C TYR A 18 -10.80 -10.40 4.70
N LYS A 19 -11.73 -10.97 3.95
CA LYS A 19 -12.87 -10.25 3.40
C LYS A 19 -14.07 -10.51 4.30
N ASP A 20 -14.79 -9.45 4.66
CA ASP A 20 -16.09 -9.61 5.28
C ASP A 20 -16.96 -10.49 4.39
N GLY A 21 -17.44 -11.60 4.95
CA GLY A 21 -18.22 -12.59 4.23
C GLY A 21 -17.46 -13.84 3.79
N ASP A 22 -16.13 -13.90 3.84
CA ASP A 22 -15.38 -15.16 3.62
C ASP A 22 -15.67 -16.19 4.71
N HIS A 23 -16.18 -15.74 5.86
CA HIS A 23 -16.78 -16.51 6.93
C HIS A 23 -18.09 -15.84 7.32
N ALA A 24 -19.11 -15.93 6.47
CA ALA A 24 -20.46 -15.72 6.97
C ALA A 24 -20.69 -16.82 8.00
N PRO A 25 -20.82 -16.50 9.29
CA PRO A 25 -21.20 -17.51 10.26
C PRO A 25 -22.51 -18.11 9.78
N GLY A 26 -22.61 -19.42 9.68
CA GLY A 26 -23.88 -20.11 9.46
C GLY A 26 -24.89 -19.64 10.51
N ALA A 27 -26.18 -19.86 10.28
CA ALA A 27 -27.15 -19.53 11.32
C ALA A 27 -26.66 -20.16 12.63
N TRP A 28 -26.50 -19.35 13.67
CA TRP A 28 -25.96 -19.78 14.98
C TRP A 28 -26.62 -21.06 15.50
N GLN A 29 -27.87 -21.31 15.12
CA GLN A 29 -28.60 -22.55 15.42
C GLN A 29 -28.03 -23.78 14.69
N GLN A 30 -27.49 -23.60 13.49
CA GLN A 30 -26.85 -24.68 12.75
C GLN A 30 -25.46 -24.98 13.28
N GLU A 31 -24.72 -23.96 13.67
CA GLU A 31 -23.35 -24.13 14.19
C GLU A 31 -23.32 -24.57 15.65
N ILE A 32 -24.30 -24.17 16.48
CA ILE A 32 -24.38 -24.53 17.89
C ILE A 32 -25.07 -25.89 18.10
N PHE A 33 -25.98 -26.26 17.22
CA PHE A 33 -26.81 -27.47 17.36
C PHE A 33 -26.50 -28.51 16.28
N ASP A 34 -25.40 -28.41 15.57
CA ASP A 34 -24.95 -29.50 14.73
C ASP A 34 -24.67 -30.77 15.58
N ALA A 35 -24.93 -31.92 15.02
CA ALA A 35 -24.91 -33.21 15.73
C ALA A 35 -23.60 -33.50 16.46
N ASP A 36 -22.49 -32.93 15.98
CA ASP A 36 -21.16 -33.11 16.54
C ASP A 36 -20.73 -31.99 17.51
N HIS A 37 -21.58 -30.99 17.77
CA HIS A 37 -21.27 -29.85 18.64
C HIS A 37 -22.18 -29.84 19.87
N SER A 38 -21.57 -29.84 21.05
CA SER A 38 -22.30 -29.64 22.30
C SER A 38 -22.48 -28.14 22.55
N HIS A 39 -23.66 -27.71 23.00
CA HIS A 39 -23.91 -26.35 23.49
C HIS A 39 -22.97 -25.89 24.62
N LYS A 40 -22.24 -26.84 25.23
CA LYS A 40 -21.19 -26.59 26.24
C LYS A 40 -19.82 -26.36 25.65
N CYS A 41 -19.64 -26.54 24.37
CA CYS A 41 -18.39 -26.30 23.65
C CYS A 41 -18.62 -25.12 22.70
N PRO A 42 -18.38 -23.89 23.13
CA PRO A 42 -18.58 -22.73 22.28
C PRO A 42 -17.63 -22.80 21.08
N THR A 43 -18.18 -22.61 19.90
CA THR A 43 -17.38 -22.47 18.68
C THR A 43 -16.63 -21.15 18.74
N TYR A 44 -15.30 -21.19 18.54
CA TYR A 44 -14.50 -19.98 18.50
C TYR A 44 -14.74 -19.28 17.16
N ILE A 45 -15.45 -18.17 17.20
CA ILE A 45 -15.63 -17.29 16.04
C ILE A 45 -14.46 -16.32 15.97
N GLN A 46 -13.64 -16.45 14.94
CA GLN A 46 -12.57 -15.49 14.68
C GLN A 46 -13.17 -14.24 14.04
N SER A 47 -13.34 -13.19 14.83
CA SER A 47 -13.68 -11.88 14.30
C SER A 47 -12.42 -11.19 13.74
N THR A 48 -12.59 -10.42 12.67
CA THR A 48 -11.51 -9.56 12.15
C THR A 48 -11.06 -8.58 13.23
N PRO A 49 -9.79 -8.57 13.61
CA PRO A 49 -9.32 -7.65 14.63
C PRO A 49 -9.45 -6.20 14.16
N PRO A 50 -9.76 -5.24 15.06
CA PRO A 50 -9.96 -3.85 14.69
C PRO A 50 -8.79 -3.23 13.92
N CYS A 51 -7.56 -3.58 14.24
CA CYS A 51 -6.37 -3.13 13.50
C CYS A 51 -6.42 -3.55 12.02
N GLN A 52 -6.81 -4.78 11.73
CA GLN A 52 -6.97 -5.28 10.36
C GLN A 52 -8.15 -4.61 9.65
N GLY A 53 -9.29 -4.46 10.35
CA GLY A 53 -10.46 -3.77 9.82
C GLY A 53 -10.20 -2.29 9.51
N SER A 54 -9.32 -1.64 10.25
CA SER A 54 -8.94 -0.24 10.04
C SER A 54 -7.85 -0.04 8.99
N CYS A 55 -7.12 -1.10 8.59
CA CYS A 55 -6.06 -1.00 7.60
C CYS A 55 -6.65 -0.97 6.17
N PRO A 56 -6.48 0.12 5.39
CA PRO A 56 -7.02 0.18 4.03
C PRO A 56 -6.33 -0.81 3.07
N ALA A 57 -5.08 -1.19 3.33
CA ALA A 57 -4.38 -2.22 2.57
C ALA A 57 -4.84 -3.64 2.93
N GLY A 58 -5.46 -3.80 4.09
CA GLY A 58 -5.93 -5.09 4.60
C GLY A 58 -4.82 -6.07 4.93
N GLU A 59 -3.77 -5.57 5.54
CA GLU A 59 -2.67 -6.39 6.02
C GLU A 59 -3.11 -7.37 7.10
N ASP A 60 -2.48 -8.54 7.12
CA ASP A 60 -2.62 -9.50 8.23
C ASP A 60 -1.79 -9.07 9.44
N ILE A 61 -2.19 -7.95 10.04
CA ILE A 61 -1.47 -7.32 11.15
C ILE A 61 -1.31 -8.28 12.32
N ARG A 62 -2.38 -8.96 12.72
CA ARG A 62 -2.32 -9.93 13.81
C ARG A 62 -1.36 -11.07 13.51
N GLY A 63 -1.35 -11.52 12.24
CA GLY A 63 -0.48 -12.62 11.81
C GLY A 63 0.99 -12.25 11.94
N TYR A 64 1.44 -11.14 11.36
CA TYR A 64 2.86 -10.79 11.47
C TYR A 64 3.25 -10.38 12.89
N LEU A 65 2.37 -9.76 13.68
CA LEU A 65 2.64 -9.50 15.09
C LEU A 65 2.77 -10.79 15.92
N ASN A 66 1.99 -11.83 15.63
CA ASN A 66 2.13 -13.14 16.27
C ASN A 66 3.49 -13.79 15.98
N ILE A 67 4.02 -13.59 14.77
CA ILE A 67 5.37 -14.04 14.42
C ILE A 67 6.42 -13.24 15.22
N VAL A 68 6.30 -11.92 15.25
CA VAL A 68 7.22 -11.04 16.01
C VAL A 68 7.25 -11.40 17.49
N ARG A 69 6.08 -11.71 18.07
CA ARG A 69 5.95 -12.15 19.46
C ARG A 69 6.40 -13.59 19.72
N GLY A 70 6.74 -14.35 18.69
CA GLY A 70 7.13 -15.74 18.78
C GLY A 70 5.99 -16.72 19.10
N ILE A 71 4.73 -16.29 18.96
CA ILE A 71 3.55 -17.17 19.08
C ILE A 71 3.48 -18.09 17.87
N GLU A 72 3.60 -17.53 16.68
CA GLU A 72 3.72 -18.30 15.44
C GLU A 72 5.21 -18.44 15.09
N LYS A 73 5.63 -19.69 14.89
CA LYS A 73 7.03 -20.01 14.59
C LYS A 73 7.29 -20.02 13.08
N PRO A 74 8.42 -19.48 12.63
CA PRO A 74 8.79 -19.58 11.23
C PRO A 74 9.09 -21.03 10.84
N PRO A 75 8.99 -21.37 9.56
CA PRO A 75 9.48 -22.63 9.03
C PRO A 75 10.99 -22.83 9.29
N ALA A 76 11.45 -24.08 9.33
CA ALA A 76 12.86 -24.39 9.50
C ALA A 76 13.70 -23.70 8.41
N GLY A 77 14.81 -23.07 8.81
CA GLY A 77 15.70 -22.36 7.91
C GLY A 77 15.29 -20.91 7.56
N THR A 78 14.15 -20.43 8.05
CA THR A 78 13.68 -19.05 7.84
C THR A 78 13.76 -18.27 9.16
N THR A 79 14.28 -17.05 9.13
CA THR A 79 14.27 -16.17 10.29
C THR A 79 12.84 -15.66 10.55
N TRP A 80 12.53 -15.32 11.81
CA TRP A 80 11.22 -14.76 12.13
C TRP A 80 10.98 -13.43 11.43
N GLN A 81 12.03 -12.62 11.24
CA GLN A 81 11.95 -11.35 10.53
C GLN A 81 11.56 -11.54 9.07
N GLU A 82 12.20 -12.49 8.37
CA GLU A 82 11.86 -12.81 6.98
C GLU A 82 10.43 -13.35 6.89
N TYR A 83 10.05 -14.22 7.80
CA TYR A 83 8.71 -14.80 7.80
C TYR A 83 7.63 -13.74 8.04
N ALA A 84 7.84 -12.84 9.01
CA ALA A 84 6.96 -11.71 9.27
C ALA A 84 6.92 -10.72 8.10
N PHE A 85 8.08 -10.41 7.49
CA PHE A 85 8.18 -9.58 6.30
C PHE A 85 7.37 -10.15 5.14
N ARG A 86 7.48 -11.46 4.87
CA ARG A 86 6.72 -12.10 3.79
C ARG A 86 5.21 -12.02 4.03
N ARG A 87 4.76 -12.18 5.28
CA ARG A 87 3.35 -12.03 5.65
C ARG A 87 2.86 -10.60 5.46
N LEU A 88 3.62 -9.63 5.92
CA LEU A 88 3.34 -8.21 5.77
C LEU A 88 3.24 -7.81 4.28
N THR A 89 4.22 -8.23 3.49
CA THR A 89 4.31 -7.89 2.07
C THR A 89 3.35 -8.65 1.16
N ASP A 90 2.56 -9.58 1.67
CA ASP A 90 1.47 -10.17 0.88
C ASP A 90 0.43 -9.11 0.47
N ALA A 91 0.15 -8.17 1.34
CA ALA A 91 -0.77 -7.06 1.09
C ALA A 91 -0.05 -5.74 0.73
N ASN A 92 1.06 -5.43 1.41
CA ASN A 92 1.76 -4.15 1.30
C ASN A 92 3.16 -4.31 0.68
N PRO A 93 3.36 -3.89 -0.58
CA PRO A 93 4.67 -3.98 -1.23
C PRO A 93 5.65 -2.85 -0.82
N PHE A 94 5.25 -1.94 0.07
CA PHE A 94 6.04 -0.78 0.49
C PHE A 94 6.16 -0.66 2.01
N PRO A 95 6.54 -1.71 2.74
CA PRO A 95 6.51 -1.66 4.20
C PRO A 95 7.46 -0.63 4.80
N SER A 96 8.60 -0.38 4.19
CA SER A 96 9.56 0.60 4.67
C SER A 96 9.09 2.05 4.42
N VAL A 97 8.49 2.30 3.26
CA VAL A 97 7.89 3.61 2.94
C VAL A 97 6.65 3.85 3.80
N MET A 98 5.73 2.88 3.87
CA MET A 98 4.50 3.01 4.64
C MET A 98 4.79 3.13 6.14
N GLY A 99 5.77 2.41 6.67
CA GLY A 99 6.24 2.55 8.04
C GLY A 99 6.75 3.96 8.40
N ARG A 100 7.07 4.80 7.41
CA ARG A 100 7.49 6.19 7.59
C ARG A 100 6.38 7.22 7.41
N VAL A 101 5.33 6.90 6.66
CA VAL A 101 4.36 7.91 6.21
C VAL A 101 2.90 7.53 6.46
N CYS A 102 2.59 6.28 6.79
CA CYS A 102 1.23 5.85 7.09
C CYS A 102 0.72 6.55 8.35
N PRO A 103 -0.52 7.08 8.36
CA PRO A 103 -1.13 7.67 9.56
C PRO A 103 -1.53 6.63 10.61
N ALA A 104 -1.28 5.35 10.35
CA ALA A 104 -1.50 4.20 11.23
C ALA A 104 -2.93 4.13 11.83
N PRO A 105 -3.99 4.11 11.00
CA PRO A 105 -5.35 3.99 11.51
C PRO A 105 -5.58 2.66 12.26
N CYS A 106 -4.76 1.66 11.98
CA CYS A 106 -4.72 0.41 12.71
C CYS A 106 -4.36 0.57 14.21
N GLU A 107 -3.47 1.52 14.53
CA GLU A 107 -3.10 1.84 15.91
C GLU A 107 -4.22 2.60 16.60
N SER A 108 -4.81 3.60 15.94
CA SER A 108 -5.91 4.39 16.49
C SER A 108 -7.15 3.55 16.76
N GLY A 109 -7.43 2.54 15.92
CA GLY A 109 -8.56 1.63 16.08
C GLY A 109 -8.33 0.45 17.02
N CYS A 110 -7.16 0.37 17.66
CA CYS A 110 -6.80 -0.78 18.48
C CYS A 110 -7.56 -0.82 19.82
N ASN A 111 -8.20 -1.96 20.14
CA ASN A 111 -8.88 -2.14 21.43
C ASN A 111 -7.95 -2.09 22.64
N ARG A 112 -6.65 -2.34 22.43
CA ARG A 112 -5.65 -2.26 23.51
C ARG A 112 -5.48 -0.84 24.06
N ASN A 113 -5.80 0.18 23.27
CA ASN A 113 -5.74 1.59 23.71
C ASN A 113 -6.61 1.91 24.93
N GLN A 114 -7.51 0.99 25.33
CA GLN A 114 -8.34 1.14 26.52
C GLN A 114 -7.64 0.67 27.81
N VAL A 115 -6.55 -0.08 27.70
CA VAL A 115 -5.90 -0.75 28.84
C VAL A 115 -4.39 -0.53 28.90
N GLU A 116 -3.77 -0.08 27.82
CA GLU A 116 -2.33 0.19 27.74
C GLU A 116 -2.02 1.21 26.64
N ASP A 117 -0.77 1.59 26.53
CA ASP A 117 -0.29 2.45 25.44
C ASP A 117 -0.47 1.80 24.09
N THR A 118 -0.52 2.63 23.04
CA THR A 118 -0.72 2.20 21.65
C THR A 118 0.27 1.12 21.25
N VAL A 119 -0.24 0.04 20.63
CA VAL A 119 0.62 -0.97 20.01
C VAL A 119 1.29 -0.35 18.79
N GLY A 120 2.60 -0.27 18.77
CA GLY A 120 3.39 0.34 17.70
C GLY A 120 3.43 -0.53 16.41
N ILE A 121 2.29 -0.72 15.77
CA ILE A 121 2.13 -1.55 14.58
C ILE A 121 2.96 -1.00 13.44
N ASN A 122 2.86 0.31 13.20
CA ASN A 122 3.60 1.00 12.15
C ASN A 122 5.11 0.96 12.36
N SER A 123 5.57 1.03 13.62
CA SER A 123 6.99 0.87 13.97
C SER A 123 7.51 -0.54 13.65
N VAL A 124 6.68 -1.57 13.87
CA VAL A 124 7.02 -2.95 13.50
C VAL A 124 7.08 -3.10 11.98
N GLU A 125 6.11 -2.55 11.27
CA GLU A 125 6.09 -2.51 9.81
C GLU A 125 7.35 -1.85 9.23
N HIS A 126 7.72 -0.68 9.78
CA HIS A 126 8.95 0.03 9.43
C HIS A 126 10.20 -0.84 9.65
N CYS A 127 10.32 -1.46 10.81
CA CYS A 127 11.45 -2.33 11.15
C CYS A 127 11.56 -3.52 10.19
N LEU A 128 10.44 -4.18 9.90
CA LEU A 128 10.39 -5.32 8.96
C LEU A 128 10.72 -4.89 7.53
N GLY A 129 10.24 -3.72 7.10
CA GLY A 129 10.53 -3.15 5.79
C GLY A 129 12.01 -2.87 5.60
N ASP A 130 12.63 -2.19 6.58
CA ASP A 130 14.06 -1.87 6.57
C ASP A 130 14.91 -3.15 6.63
N TYR A 131 14.50 -4.14 7.43
CA TYR A 131 15.14 -5.46 7.46
C TYR A 131 15.09 -6.12 6.08
N GLY A 132 13.94 -6.07 5.39
CA GLY A 132 13.78 -6.61 4.05
C GLY A 132 14.71 -5.96 3.02
N ILE A 133 14.95 -4.64 3.13
CA ILE A 133 15.90 -3.92 2.28
C ILE A 133 17.34 -4.32 2.61
N ALA A 134 17.72 -4.27 3.89
CA ALA A 134 19.07 -4.57 4.35
C ALA A 134 19.51 -5.99 3.97
N ASN A 135 18.60 -6.94 4.01
CA ASN A 135 18.86 -8.34 3.68
C ASN A 135 18.52 -8.70 2.23
N LYS A 136 18.16 -7.73 1.38
CA LYS A 136 17.85 -7.91 -0.05
C LYS A 136 16.81 -9.03 -0.28
N ILE A 137 15.80 -9.11 0.58
CA ILE A 137 14.77 -10.14 0.46
C ILE A 137 13.93 -9.88 -0.79
N ALA A 138 14.01 -10.80 -1.74
CA ALA A 138 13.24 -10.73 -2.99
C ALA A 138 11.77 -11.16 -2.77
N TYR A 139 10.88 -10.61 -3.58
CA TYR A 139 9.51 -11.10 -3.66
C TYR A 139 9.44 -12.44 -4.40
N PRO A 140 8.57 -13.36 -3.97
CA PRO A 140 8.43 -14.65 -4.63
C PRO A 140 7.90 -14.46 -6.05
N LYS A 141 8.56 -15.05 -7.02
CA LYS A 141 8.09 -15.11 -8.40
C LYS A 141 6.93 -16.11 -8.52
N PRO A 142 5.99 -15.87 -9.45
CA PRO A 142 4.89 -16.80 -9.68
C PRO A 142 5.41 -18.15 -10.18
N ALA A 143 4.72 -19.23 -9.82
CA ALA A 143 5.08 -20.58 -10.23
C ALA A 143 4.87 -20.82 -11.74
N ALA A 144 3.92 -20.10 -12.36
CA ALA A 144 3.61 -20.19 -13.78
C ALA A 144 3.11 -18.85 -14.32
N THR A 145 3.30 -18.63 -15.62
CA THR A 145 2.73 -17.47 -16.31
C THR A 145 1.32 -17.78 -16.80
N THR A 146 0.46 -16.78 -16.80
CA THR A 146 -0.92 -16.90 -17.29
C THR A 146 -1.04 -16.59 -18.80
N GLY A 147 0.01 -16.04 -19.40
CA GLY A 147 0.00 -15.52 -20.77
C GLY A 147 -0.87 -14.27 -20.95
N LYS A 148 -1.39 -13.69 -19.87
CA LYS A 148 -2.18 -12.46 -19.91
C LYS A 148 -1.29 -11.24 -19.73
N ARG A 149 -1.46 -10.24 -20.59
CA ARG A 149 -0.75 -8.96 -20.55
C ARG A 149 -1.66 -7.89 -19.97
N VAL A 150 -1.17 -7.16 -18.98
CA VAL A 150 -1.91 -6.08 -18.33
C VAL A 150 -1.11 -4.78 -18.42
N ALA A 151 -1.76 -3.72 -18.87
CA ALA A 151 -1.22 -2.38 -18.83
C ALA A 151 -1.62 -1.70 -17.51
N VAL A 152 -0.67 -1.06 -16.87
CA VAL A 152 -0.89 -0.22 -15.67
C VAL A 152 -0.52 1.20 -16.03
N ILE A 153 -1.48 2.10 -16.03
CA ILE A 153 -1.27 3.51 -16.35
C ILE A 153 -1.13 4.29 -15.05
N GLY A 154 0.08 4.79 -14.81
CA GLY A 154 0.50 5.46 -13.59
C GLY A 154 1.40 4.60 -12.72
N ALA A 155 2.60 5.10 -12.44
CA ALA A 155 3.63 4.45 -11.61
C ALA A 155 3.64 4.96 -10.16
N GLY A 156 2.51 5.47 -9.69
CA GLY A 156 2.31 5.83 -8.28
C GLY A 156 2.08 4.60 -7.39
N PRO A 157 1.80 4.81 -6.08
CA PRO A 157 1.59 3.69 -5.14
C PRO A 157 0.50 2.73 -5.59
N ALA A 158 -0.60 3.24 -6.15
CA ALA A 158 -1.70 2.39 -6.63
C ALA A 158 -1.29 1.51 -7.83
N GLY A 159 -0.61 2.10 -8.82
CA GLY A 159 -0.14 1.36 -9.99
C GLY A 159 0.93 0.33 -9.65
N LEU A 160 1.90 0.70 -8.82
CA LEU A 160 2.96 -0.22 -8.38
C LEU A 160 2.41 -1.36 -7.53
N ALA A 161 1.45 -1.10 -6.62
CA ALA A 161 0.81 -2.14 -5.84
C ALA A 161 -0.04 -3.08 -6.71
N CYS A 162 -0.76 -2.54 -7.69
CA CYS A 162 -1.50 -3.33 -8.68
C CYS A 162 -0.54 -4.21 -9.50
N ALA A 163 0.55 -3.62 -10.01
CA ALA A 163 1.56 -4.34 -10.79
C ALA A 163 2.20 -5.47 -9.98
N TYR A 164 2.51 -5.22 -8.70
CA TYR A 164 3.01 -6.22 -7.77
C TYR A 164 2.08 -7.42 -7.63
N GLN A 165 0.79 -7.18 -7.35
CA GLN A 165 -0.17 -8.27 -7.18
C GLN A 165 -0.40 -9.05 -8.48
N LEU A 166 -0.51 -8.35 -9.61
CA LEU A 166 -0.68 -8.99 -10.92
C LEU A 166 0.55 -9.84 -11.31
N ALA A 167 1.75 -9.33 -11.07
CA ALA A 167 2.98 -10.08 -11.33
C ALA A 167 3.09 -11.34 -10.45
N LYS A 168 2.70 -11.26 -9.17
CA LYS A 168 2.60 -12.43 -8.28
C LYS A 168 1.61 -13.48 -8.78
N MET A 169 0.55 -13.05 -9.46
CA MET A 169 -0.44 -13.94 -10.09
C MET A 169 0.03 -14.55 -11.42
N GLY A 170 1.21 -14.16 -11.90
CA GLY A 170 1.79 -14.66 -13.14
C GLY A 170 1.37 -13.92 -14.40
N HIS A 171 0.79 -12.73 -14.28
CA HIS A 171 0.50 -11.88 -15.43
C HIS A 171 1.73 -11.11 -15.89
N GLU A 172 1.82 -10.87 -17.21
CA GLU A 172 2.82 -9.96 -17.75
C GLU A 172 2.33 -8.53 -17.58
N VAL A 173 3.07 -7.73 -16.80
CA VAL A 173 2.68 -6.37 -16.47
C VAL A 173 3.61 -5.37 -17.13
N THR A 174 3.02 -4.33 -17.72
CA THR A 174 3.73 -3.17 -18.25
C THR A 174 3.16 -1.90 -17.65
N ILE A 175 4.02 -1.10 -17.01
CA ILE A 175 3.66 0.19 -16.40
C ILE A 175 3.99 1.31 -17.39
N PHE A 176 3.05 2.23 -17.57
CA PHE A 176 3.21 3.47 -18.35
C PHE A 176 3.10 4.66 -17.41
N ASP A 177 4.03 5.61 -17.51
CA ASP A 177 3.98 6.84 -16.71
C ASP A 177 4.58 8.01 -17.51
N ASP A 178 4.00 9.20 -17.39
CA ASP A 178 4.47 10.40 -18.08
C ASP A 178 5.65 11.08 -17.38
N HIS A 179 6.09 10.55 -16.22
CA HIS A 179 7.27 11.01 -15.50
C HIS A 179 8.52 10.19 -15.84
N ALA A 180 9.67 10.77 -15.54
CA ALA A 180 10.96 10.14 -15.75
C ALA A 180 11.28 9.05 -14.71
N GLU A 181 10.63 9.08 -13.54
CA GLU A 181 10.91 8.16 -12.43
C GLU A 181 9.62 7.63 -11.82
N LEU A 182 9.68 6.39 -11.36
CA LEU A 182 8.59 5.70 -10.69
C LEU A 182 8.39 6.22 -9.25
N GLY A 183 7.20 6.02 -8.71
CA GLY A 183 6.89 6.32 -7.31
C GLY A 183 5.76 7.34 -7.14
N GLY A 184 5.40 8.08 -8.21
CA GLY A 184 4.29 9.04 -8.16
C GLY A 184 4.39 9.98 -6.96
N MET A 185 3.31 10.11 -6.17
CA MET A 185 3.30 11.01 -5.03
C MET A 185 4.24 10.60 -3.88
N MET A 186 4.66 9.35 -3.78
CA MET A 186 5.72 8.97 -2.83
C MET A 186 7.05 9.64 -3.18
N ARG A 187 7.31 9.91 -4.47
CA ARG A 187 8.51 10.59 -4.95
C ARG A 187 8.31 12.11 -5.09
N TYR A 188 7.25 12.52 -5.78
CA TYR A 188 7.04 13.91 -6.18
C TYR A 188 6.27 14.75 -5.15
N GLY A 189 5.54 14.10 -4.24
CA GLY A 189 4.76 14.74 -3.19
C GLY A 189 5.42 14.70 -1.82
N ILE A 190 5.92 13.53 -1.40
CA ILE A 190 6.52 13.37 -0.07
C ILE A 190 7.98 13.86 -0.10
N PRO A 191 8.38 14.80 0.80
CA PRO A 191 9.76 15.27 0.86
C PRO A 191 10.75 14.15 1.18
N GLY A 192 11.94 14.22 0.54
CA GLY A 192 13.00 13.24 0.70
C GLY A 192 13.52 13.04 2.13
N PHE A 193 13.36 14.05 3.00
CA PHE A 193 13.71 13.92 4.41
C PHE A 193 12.70 13.07 5.22
N ARG A 194 11.46 12.94 4.74
CA ARG A 194 10.44 12.02 5.30
C ARG A 194 10.64 10.61 4.78
N THR A 195 10.86 10.47 3.48
CA THR A 195 11.09 9.18 2.82
C THR A 195 12.35 9.29 1.97
N PRO A 196 13.51 8.82 2.46
CA PRO A 196 14.76 8.83 1.70
C PRO A 196 14.57 8.12 0.35
N ARG A 197 15.06 8.74 -0.71
CA ARG A 197 14.88 8.21 -2.09
C ARG A 197 15.48 6.82 -2.25
N ALA A 198 16.60 6.53 -1.60
CA ALA A 198 17.20 5.19 -1.63
C ALA A 198 16.28 4.09 -1.08
N ILE A 199 15.46 4.40 -0.06
CA ILE A 199 14.48 3.47 0.49
C ILE A 199 13.34 3.23 -0.52
N LEU A 200 12.80 4.31 -1.08
CA LEU A 200 11.76 4.22 -2.10
C LEU A 200 12.22 3.43 -3.32
N ASP A 201 13.43 3.74 -3.81
CA ASP A 201 14.02 3.09 -4.97
C ASP A 201 14.26 1.59 -4.72
N ALA A 202 14.71 1.22 -3.51
CA ALA A 202 14.92 -0.17 -3.15
C ALA A 202 13.60 -0.98 -3.13
N GLU A 203 12.51 -0.39 -2.62
CA GLU A 203 11.21 -1.06 -2.63
C GLU A 203 10.61 -1.14 -4.04
N ILE A 204 10.72 -0.08 -4.84
CA ILE A 204 10.29 -0.09 -6.24
C ILE A 204 11.09 -1.14 -7.04
N GLN A 205 12.41 -1.16 -6.90
CA GLN A 205 13.26 -2.11 -7.60
C GLN A 205 12.87 -3.56 -7.29
N ARG A 206 12.57 -3.86 -6.03
CA ARG A 206 12.11 -5.20 -5.62
C ARG A 206 10.82 -5.60 -6.32
N ILE A 207 9.92 -4.64 -6.59
CA ILE A 207 8.69 -4.88 -7.36
C ILE A 207 9.04 -5.16 -8.83
N LEU A 208 9.93 -4.35 -9.43
CA LEU A 208 10.35 -4.51 -10.82
C LEU A 208 11.08 -5.84 -11.06
N ASP A 209 11.79 -6.35 -10.07
CA ASP A 209 12.52 -7.64 -10.14
C ASP A 209 11.58 -8.85 -10.34
N LEU A 210 10.27 -8.66 -10.17
CA LEU A 210 9.27 -9.65 -10.60
C LEU A 210 9.15 -9.80 -12.12
N GLY A 211 9.81 -8.94 -12.89
CA GLY A 211 9.79 -8.94 -14.36
C GLY A 211 8.81 -7.93 -14.95
N ILE A 212 8.41 -6.93 -14.18
CA ILE A 212 7.52 -5.85 -14.63
C ILE A 212 8.28 -4.93 -15.59
N LYS A 213 7.67 -4.66 -16.75
CA LYS A 213 8.19 -3.73 -17.76
C LYS A 213 7.73 -2.31 -17.49
N THR A 214 8.52 -1.32 -17.87
CA THR A 214 8.21 0.09 -17.66
C THR A 214 8.41 0.90 -18.92
N HIS A 215 7.47 1.81 -19.22
CA HIS A 215 7.57 2.83 -20.24
C HIS A 215 7.39 4.20 -19.57
N LEU A 216 8.50 4.85 -19.26
CA LEU A 216 8.54 6.17 -18.62
C LEU A 216 8.59 7.27 -19.67
N ASN A 217 8.30 8.52 -19.29
CA ASN A 217 8.14 9.66 -20.18
C ASN A 217 7.14 9.35 -21.33
N CYS A 218 6.12 8.57 -21.03
CA CYS A 218 5.11 8.13 -21.98
C CYS A 218 3.73 8.55 -21.52
N ARG A 219 3.15 9.53 -22.18
CA ARG A 219 1.84 10.08 -21.85
C ARG A 219 0.76 9.43 -22.70
N ILE A 220 -0.13 8.72 -22.05
CA ILE A 220 -1.28 8.09 -22.73
C ILE A 220 -2.21 9.19 -23.27
N GLY A 221 -2.63 9.02 -24.52
CA GLY A 221 -3.41 9.99 -25.28
C GLY A 221 -2.57 10.98 -26.08
N THR A 222 -1.23 10.98 -25.89
CA THR A 222 -0.29 11.82 -26.67
C THR A 222 0.76 10.96 -27.36
N ASP A 223 1.50 10.16 -26.61
CA ASP A 223 2.60 9.34 -27.14
C ASP A 223 2.10 7.96 -27.58
N ILE A 224 1.09 7.45 -26.91
CA ILE A 224 0.38 6.22 -27.25
C ILE A 224 -1.12 6.42 -26.95
N THR A 225 -1.98 5.94 -27.82
CA THR A 225 -3.43 6.07 -27.67
C THR A 225 -4.01 4.96 -26.78
N MET A 226 -5.20 5.20 -26.21
CA MET A 226 -5.93 4.15 -25.47
C MET A 226 -6.32 2.98 -26.38
N ASP A 227 -6.57 3.23 -27.68
CA ASP A 227 -6.91 2.16 -28.62
C ASP A 227 -5.73 1.24 -28.88
N GLU A 228 -4.51 1.77 -28.98
CA GLU A 228 -3.28 0.99 -29.10
C GLU A 228 -3.01 0.17 -27.84
N ILE A 229 -3.25 0.75 -26.65
CA ILE A 229 -3.17 0.02 -25.36
C ILE A 229 -4.20 -1.11 -25.35
N ASN A 230 -5.46 -0.84 -25.66
CA ASN A 230 -6.53 -1.84 -25.67
C ASN A 230 -6.29 -2.96 -26.71
N ALA A 231 -5.68 -2.66 -27.84
CA ALA A 231 -5.31 -3.65 -28.83
C ALA A 231 -4.13 -4.54 -28.38
N SER A 232 -3.25 -4.01 -27.52
CA SER A 232 -2.01 -4.68 -27.12
C SER A 232 -2.13 -5.46 -25.80
N PHE A 233 -3.08 -5.12 -24.94
CA PHE A 233 -3.23 -5.69 -23.59
C PHE A 233 -4.62 -6.30 -23.39
N HIS A 234 -4.70 -7.28 -22.50
CA HIS A 234 -5.95 -7.96 -22.18
C HIS A 234 -6.78 -7.20 -21.14
N ALA A 235 -6.12 -6.35 -20.34
CA ALA A 235 -6.75 -5.48 -19.36
C ALA A 235 -5.89 -4.25 -19.10
N VAL A 236 -6.54 -3.18 -18.65
CA VAL A 236 -5.90 -1.91 -18.33
C VAL A 236 -6.31 -1.49 -16.92
N PHE A 237 -5.33 -1.10 -16.09
CA PHE A 237 -5.55 -0.48 -14.80
C PHE A 237 -5.20 1.00 -14.87
N LEU A 238 -6.12 1.85 -14.41
CA LEU A 238 -5.93 3.31 -14.40
C LEU A 238 -5.57 3.77 -12.98
N GLY A 239 -4.29 4.08 -12.77
CA GLY A 239 -3.73 4.51 -11.48
C GLY A 239 -3.03 5.86 -11.53
N MET A 240 -3.54 6.81 -12.34
CA MET A 240 -2.89 8.09 -12.68
C MET A 240 -2.80 9.07 -11.49
N GLY A 241 -3.56 8.83 -10.40
CA GLY A 241 -3.57 9.69 -9.22
C GLY A 241 -4.12 11.10 -9.47
N ALA A 242 -3.96 11.98 -8.48
CA ALA A 242 -4.36 13.38 -8.55
C ALA A 242 -3.16 14.26 -8.93
N GLN A 243 -3.14 14.74 -10.17
CA GLN A 243 -2.00 15.52 -10.70
C GLN A 243 -2.11 17.02 -10.42
N SER A 244 -3.32 17.52 -10.16
CA SER A 244 -3.59 18.94 -9.96
C SER A 244 -4.11 19.21 -8.55
N GLY A 245 -3.53 20.19 -7.88
CA GLY A 245 -4.08 20.70 -6.62
C GLY A 245 -5.36 21.50 -6.86
N ARG A 246 -6.29 21.45 -5.91
CA ARG A 246 -7.51 22.25 -5.97
C ARG A 246 -7.18 23.70 -5.59
N PRO A 247 -7.56 24.69 -6.41
CA PRO A 247 -7.36 26.09 -6.06
C PRO A 247 -8.32 26.49 -4.92
N LEU A 248 -7.87 27.44 -4.08
CA LEU A 248 -8.75 28.03 -3.09
C LEU A 248 -9.83 28.90 -3.76
N PRO A 249 -11.12 28.78 -3.34
CA PRO A 249 -12.21 29.58 -3.89
C PRO A 249 -12.26 30.97 -3.21
N VAL A 250 -11.17 31.75 -3.27
CA VAL A 250 -11.07 33.08 -2.66
C VAL A 250 -10.55 34.10 -3.65
N PRO A 251 -10.89 35.40 -3.51
CA PRO A 251 -10.29 36.45 -4.32
C PRO A 251 -8.76 36.44 -4.19
N GLY A 252 -8.06 36.59 -5.32
CA GLY A 252 -6.59 36.56 -5.35
C GLY A 252 -5.96 35.18 -5.42
N ALA A 253 -6.72 34.09 -5.45
CA ALA A 253 -6.21 32.71 -5.54
C ALA A 253 -5.40 32.43 -6.83
N THR A 254 -5.52 33.27 -7.84
CA THR A 254 -4.77 33.17 -9.11
C THR A 254 -3.57 34.10 -9.17
N ALA A 255 -3.22 34.78 -8.07
CA ALA A 255 -2.04 35.65 -8.03
C ALA A 255 -0.77 34.81 -8.27
N PRO A 256 0.26 35.37 -8.91
CA PRO A 256 1.49 34.63 -9.29
C PRO A 256 2.25 33.98 -8.13
N ASN A 257 2.05 34.47 -6.93
CA ASN A 257 2.67 33.99 -5.69
C ASN A 257 1.81 32.99 -4.91
N VAL A 258 0.66 32.59 -5.48
CA VAL A 258 -0.21 31.55 -4.92
C VAL A 258 0.02 30.24 -5.68
N VAL A 259 0.43 29.21 -4.97
CA VAL A 259 0.70 27.90 -5.56
C VAL A 259 -0.04 26.81 -4.76
N THR A 260 -0.44 25.75 -5.44
CA THR A 260 -1.00 24.58 -4.76
C THR A 260 0.11 23.78 -4.07
N ALA A 261 -0.22 23.09 -2.99
CA ALA A 261 0.75 22.24 -2.29
C ALA A 261 1.38 21.17 -3.18
N THR A 262 0.60 20.59 -4.10
CA THR A 262 1.11 19.61 -5.07
C THR A 262 2.18 20.21 -5.98
N SER A 263 1.94 21.40 -6.52
CA SER A 263 2.92 22.10 -7.37
C SER A 263 4.17 22.51 -6.59
N PHE A 264 3.97 22.99 -5.36
CA PHE A 264 5.07 23.39 -4.47
C PHE A 264 5.97 22.20 -4.12
N LEU A 265 5.37 21.10 -3.62
CA LEU A 265 6.09 19.90 -3.23
C LEU A 265 6.80 19.24 -4.41
N ARG A 266 6.16 19.22 -5.59
CA ARG A 266 6.80 18.75 -6.80
C ARG A 266 8.03 19.57 -7.16
N ALA A 267 7.92 20.90 -7.18
CA ALA A 267 9.05 21.77 -7.48
C ALA A 267 10.18 21.63 -6.45
N PHE A 268 9.84 21.40 -5.17
CA PHE A 268 10.80 21.12 -4.11
C PHE A 268 11.52 19.80 -4.34
N ASN A 269 10.78 18.71 -4.57
CA ASN A 269 11.33 17.37 -4.75
C ASN A 269 12.15 17.23 -6.05
N ASP A 270 11.79 17.97 -7.10
CA ASP A 270 12.55 18.05 -8.36
C ASP A 270 13.80 18.93 -8.25
N GLY A 271 14.04 19.56 -7.09
CA GLY A 271 15.16 20.51 -6.90
C GLY A 271 15.04 21.81 -7.72
N ARG A 272 13.85 22.09 -8.27
CA ARG A 272 13.58 23.29 -9.08
C ARG A 272 13.24 24.51 -8.23
N MET A 273 12.89 24.31 -6.97
CA MET A 273 12.59 25.40 -6.05
C MET A 273 13.87 26.07 -5.58
N ARG A 274 14.11 27.27 -6.05
CA ARG A 274 15.34 28.06 -5.77
C ARG A 274 15.13 29.11 -4.70
N HIS A 275 13.89 29.53 -4.52
CA HIS A 275 13.57 30.65 -3.62
C HIS A 275 12.17 30.49 -3.03
N VAL A 276 12.05 30.82 -1.77
CA VAL A 276 10.78 30.94 -1.04
C VAL A 276 10.80 32.29 -0.36
N GLY A 277 9.71 33.05 -0.46
CA GLY A 277 9.61 34.38 0.15
C GLY A 277 9.89 34.39 1.65
N LYS A 278 10.31 35.53 2.20
CA LYS A 278 10.61 35.65 3.64
C LYS A 278 9.40 35.41 4.55
N ARG A 279 8.20 35.65 4.04
CA ARG A 279 6.94 35.40 4.73
C ARG A 279 6.11 34.45 3.87
N VAL A 280 5.66 33.36 4.46
CA VAL A 280 4.87 32.32 3.80
C VAL A 280 3.61 32.09 4.60
N VAL A 281 2.46 32.10 3.94
CA VAL A 281 1.17 31.69 4.51
C VAL A 281 0.82 30.33 3.93
N VAL A 282 0.56 29.38 4.78
CA VAL A 282 0.07 28.05 4.42
C VAL A 282 -1.38 27.94 4.83
N VAL A 283 -2.26 27.74 3.85
CA VAL A 283 -3.69 27.55 4.09
C VAL A 283 -4.03 26.07 4.04
N GLY A 284 -4.54 25.53 5.14
CA GLY A 284 -4.70 24.11 5.37
C GLY A 284 -3.53 23.55 6.17
N GLY A 285 -3.62 22.33 6.64
CA GLY A 285 -2.61 21.75 7.53
C GLY A 285 -2.70 20.23 7.62
N GLN A 286 -3.34 19.61 6.65
CA GLN A 286 -3.36 18.16 6.61
C GLN A 286 -2.01 17.61 6.16
N THR A 287 -1.50 16.66 6.91
CA THR A 287 -0.30 15.93 6.57
C THR A 287 -0.54 15.20 5.24
N VAL A 288 0.36 15.37 4.29
CA VAL A 288 0.44 14.56 3.09
C VAL A 288 0.89 13.16 3.50
N SER A 289 -0.02 12.37 4.06
CA SER A 289 0.22 10.95 4.26
C SER A 289 -0.19 10.22 2.98
N GLY A 290 0.62 9.28 2.56
CA GLY A 290 0.65 8.70 1.22
C GLY A 290 -0.62 8.08 0.65
N ALA A 291 -1.73 8.04 1.36
CA ALA A 291 -2.99 7.51 0.86
C ALA A 291 -4.09 8.56 0.64
N THR A 292 -3.91 9.77 1.14
CA THR A 292 -4.94 10.81 1.02
C THR A 292 -4.30 12.15 0.68
N ILE A 293 -3.70 12.20 -0.50
CA ILE A 293 -3.32 13.47 -1.10
C ILE A 293 -4.55 13.97 -1.84
N GLY A 294 -5.34 14.61 -1.17
CA GLY A 294 -6.35 15.35 -1.81
C GLY A 294 -6.92 16.20 -0.75
N TYR A 295 -6.68 17.37 -0.76
CA TYR A 295 -7.63 18.38 -0.33
C TYR A 295 -6.91 19.55 0.34
N ASP A 296 -6.97 20.63 -0.38
CA ASP A 296 -7.05 22.00 0.12
C ASP A 296 -5.84 22.53 0.94
N THR A 297 -4.63 22.21 0.53
CA THR A 297 -3.49 23.00 1.02
C THR A 297 -2.99 23.90 -0.10
N SER A 298 -3.16 25.18 0.04
CA SER A 298 -2.54 26.18 -0.82
C SER A 298 -1.44 26.91 -0.05
N ILE A 299 -0.29 27.07 -0.67
CA ILE A 299 0.83 27.79 -0.10
C ILE A 299 0.85 29.17 -0.77
N LEU A 300 0.75 30.19 0.03
CA LEU A 300 0.81 31.58 -0.37
C LEU A 300 2.18 32.14 0.01
N THR A 301 3.02 32.42 -0.95
CA THR A 301 4.26 33.16 -0.69
C THR A 301 3.99 34.65 -0.87
N LEU A 302 4.04 35.38 0.23
CA LEU A 302 3.93 36.84 0.18
C LEU A 302 5.33 37.42 0.17
N ASP A 303 5.81 37.86 -0.99
CA ASP A 303 6.86 38.82 -1.11
C ASP A 303 6.22 40.21 -0.92
N LEU A 304 6.23 40.68 0.31
CA LEU A 304 5.92 42.08 0.57
C LEU A 304 7.24 42.85 0.61
N PRO A 305 7.28 44.06 -0.01
CA PRO A 305 8.46 44.88 -0.10
C PRO A 305 9.07 45.25 1.25
#